data_98a144f802db721e126ddf812b9bc319
#
_entry.id   98a144f802db721e126ddf812b9bc319
#
_cell.length_a   1.000
_cell.length_b   1.000
_cell.length_c   1.000
_cell.angle_alpha   90.00
_cell.angle_beta   90.00
_cell.angle_gamma   90.00
#
_symmetry.space_group_name_H-M   'P 1'
#
loop_
_entity.id
_entity.type
_entity.pdbx_description
1 polymer ?
#
loop_
_entity_poly.entity_id
_entity_poly.type
_entity_poly.pdbx_seq_one_letter_code
_entity_poly.pdbx_strand_id
1 'polypeptide(L)'
;VKKHNDLSSISKDMEELASSFEYIVQPYRDQLWHYCRKLTGSPWDAEDLLQDTLLKAFSSLSRVVQAMNAKSYLFRIATNTWMDHLRKKSPELLDVGPEKIPDGNLVSYSEVLESVEILIHQLPAKQAAAILLAEVYRFSIRETAEIIGSTEGGVQSLLSRARANLKKQRAAPNLPFQEALLTDEKKQVIQQYMDYFVRGDFQSIGQLLGEYATNEVVGQGMDIGRTQIRKNSMGDWGGSTAGLSAKLAVLWGRYTVIYTRDAGSGPVLWDIATVEIEEGKLIRHKSYYFCREFLEEAAAELSIKLDTEKDLFGQEWERVTDYGKGETF
;
A
#
# COMPACT_ATOMS: atom_id res chain seq x y z
N VAL A 1 -39.90 5.99 25.73
CA VAL A 1 -38.46 6.20 25.59
C VAL A 1 -38.15 6.45 24.12
N LYS A 2 -38.01 7.73 23.69
CA LYS A 2 -37.59 8.11 22.36
C LYS A 2 -36.08 7.78 22.28
N LYS A 3 -35.73 6.67 21.65
CA LYS A 3 -34.37 6.48 21.14
C LYS A 3 -34.17 7.54 20.06
N HIS A 4 -33.39 8.55 20.35
CA HIS A 4 -32.82 9.42 19.33
C HIS A 4 -31.95 8.51 18.45
N ASN A 5 -32.30 8.39 17.17
CA ASN A 5 -31.42 7.87 16.13
C ASN A 5 -30.34 8.93 15.85
N ASP A 6 -29.48 9.13 16.82
CA ASP A 6 -28.37 10.07 16.68
C ASP A 6 -27.14 9.28 16.21
N LEU A 7 -26.83 9.41 14.92
CA LEU A 7 -25.66 8.79 14.31
C LEU A 7 -24.34 9.34 14.89
N SER A 8 -24.39 10.48 15.61
CA SER A 8 -23.19 11.08 16.19
C SER A 8 -22.58 10.23 17.30
N SER A 9 -23.41 9.53 18.11
CA SER A 9 -22.89 8.60 19.11
C SER A 9 -22.20 7.39 18.48
N ILE A 10 -22.79 6.87 17.40
CA ILE A 10 -22.20 5.74 16.63
C ILE A 10 -20.89 6.17 15.99
N SER A 11 -20.82 7.40 15.44
CA SER A 11 -19.59 7.94 14.87
C SER A 11 -18.45 7.97 15.89
N LYS A 12 -18.72 8.45 17.10
CA LYS A 12 -17.72 8.50 18.17
C LYS A 12 -17.25 7.12 18.61
N ASP A 13 -18.17 6.17 18.80
CA ASP A 13 -17.81 4.78 19.14
C ASP A 13 -16.96 4.13 18.03
N MET A 14 -17.24 4.46 16.76
CA MET A 14 -16.46 3.98 15.62
C MET A 14 -15.07 4.62 15.56
N GLU A 15 -14.91 5.90 15.90
CA GLU A 15 -13.61 6.57 15.99
C GLU A 15 -12.74 5.96 17.09
N GLU A 16 -13.29 5.68 18.28
CA GLU A 16 -12.58 5.00 19.36
C GLU A 16 -12.15 3.59 18.95
N LEU A 17 -13.02 2.85 18.24
CA LEU A 17 -12.72 1.52 17.74
C LEU A 17 -11.64 1.57 16.64
N ALA A 18 -11.69 2.55 15.74
CA ALA A 18 -10.70 2.75 14.70
C ALA A 18 -9.31 3.06 15.29
N SER A 19 -9.25 3.95 16.28
CA SER A 19 -8.00 4.27 16.99
C SER A 19 -7.41 3.06 17.72
N SER A 20 -8.28 2.26 18.37
CA SER A 20 -7.84 1.02 19.02
C SER A 20 -7.33 -0.02 18.03
N PHE A 21 -7.96 -0.13 16.87
CA PHE A 21 -7.52 -1.01 15.80
C PHE A 21 -6.17 -0.56 15.23
N GLU A 22 -6.00 0.73 14.98
CA GLU A 22 -4.75 1.31 14.48
C GLU A 22 -3.60 1.04 15.45
N TYR A 23 -3.80 1.22 16.75
CA TYR A 23 -2.82 0.88 17.78
C TYR A 23 -2.39 -0.59 17.74
N ILE A 24 -3.31 -1.51 17.48
CA ILE A 24 -3.01 -2.95 17.35
C ILE A 24 -2.25 -3.26 16.05
N VAL A 25 -2.54 -2.54 14.97
CA VAL A 25 -1.93 -2.74 13.64
C VAL A 25 -0.54 -2.15 13.55
N GLN A 26 -0.31 -1.00 14.18
CA GLN A 26 0.91 -0.20 14.06
C GLN A 26 2.21 -1.00 14.18
N PRO A 27 2.40 -1.93 15.16
CA PRO A 27 3.63 -2.71 15.29
C PRO A 27 3.91 -3.66 14.11
N TYR A 28 2.90 -3.94 13.30
CA TYR A 28 2.99 -4.89 12.19
C TYR A 28 2.88 -4.23 10.82
N ARG A 29 2.54 -2.94 10.77
CA ARG A 29 2.22 -2.21 9.54
C ARG A 29 3.38 -2.25 8.55
N ASP A 30 4.60 -1.93 8.98
CA ASP A 30 5.80 -1.98 8.16
C ASP A 30 6.04 -3.37 7.56
N GLN A 31 6.03 -4.42 8.39
CA GLN A 31 6.20 -5.79 7.92
C GLN A 31 5.09 -6.21 6.95
N LEU A 32 3.85 -5.79 7.22
CA LEU A 32 2.70 -6.08 6.38
C LEU A 32 2.80 -5.39 5.02
N TRP A 33 3.22 -4.10 5.01
CA TRP A 33 3.45 -3.36 3.78
C TRP A 33 4.52 -4.02 2.91
N HIS A 34 5.67 -4.36 3.49
CA HIS A 34 6.74 -5.06 2.78
C HIS A 34 6.31 -6.45 2.28
N TYR A 35 5.43 -7.13 3.02
CA TYR A 35 4.82 -8.38 2.55
C TYR A 35 3.95 -8.15 1.32
N CYS A 36 3.06 -7.15 1.37
CA CYS A 36 2.25 -6.74 0.22
C CYS A 36 3.14 -6.36 -0.98
N ARG A 37 4.23 -5.63 -0.73
CA ARG A 37 5.20 -5.21 -1.74
C ARG A 37 5.87 -6.41 -2.44
N LYS A 38 6.26 -7.42 -1.67
CA LYS A 38 6.85 -8.65 -2.22
C LYS A 38 5.81 -9.49 -2.97
N LEU A 39 4.54 -9.51 -2.55
CA LEU A 39 3.47 -10.23 -3.23
C LEU A 39 3.07 -9.59 -4.56
N THR A 40 3.03 -8.27 -4.63
CA THR A 40 2.49 -7.53 -5.80
C THR A 40 3.56 -7.12 -6.80
N GLY A 41 4.80 -6.93 -6.37
CA GLY A 41 5.91 -6.46 -7.21
C GLY A 41 5.88 -4.97 -7.54
N SER A 42 4.86 -4.24 -7.11
CA SER A 42 4.66 -2.82 -7.39
C SER A 42 4.36 -2.06 -6.09
N PRO A 43 5.01 -0.93 -5.80
CA PRO A 43 4.67 -0.13 -4.63
C PRO A 43 3.22 0.36 -4.66
N TRP A 44 2.70 0.70 -5.84
CA TRP A 44 1.31 1.13 -6.02
C TRP A 44 0.32 0.03 -5.61
N ASP A 45 0.52 -1.18 -6.15
CA ASP A 45 -0.37 -2.31 -5.85
C ASP A 45 -0.16 -2.81 -4.41
N ALA A 46 1.03 -2.61 -3.83
CA ALA A 46 1.30 -2.92 -2.43
C ALA A 46 0.49 -2.05 -1.49
N GLU A 47 0.47 -0.73 -1.74
CA GLU A 47 -0.31 0.19 -0.93
C GLU A 47 -1.82 -0.09 -1.07
N ASP A 48 -2.31 -0.31 -2.30
CA ASP A 48 -3.71 -0.68 -2.53
C ASP A 48 -4.06 -2.00 -1.79
N LEU A 49 -3.19 -3.02 -1.83
CA LEU A 49 -3.39 -4.28 -1.12
C LEU A 49 -3.37 -4.09 0.41
N LEU A 50 -2.47 -3.23 0.92
CA LEU A 50 -2.41 -2.92 2.34
C LEU A 50 -3.72 -2.26 2.81
N GLN A 51 -4.19 -1.23 2.10
CA GLN A 51 -5.43 -0.53 2.43
C GLN A 51 -6.64 -1.47 2.41
N ASP A 52 -6.78 -2.27 1.37
CA ASP A 52 -7.81 -3.31 1.28
C ASP A 52 -7.73 -4.31 2.45
N THR A 53 -6.51 -4.67 2.84
CA THR A 53 -6.27 -5.58 3.97
C THR A 53 -6.74 -4.95 5.28
N LEU A 54 -6.36 -3.71 5.56
CA LEU A 54 -6.73 -3.00 6.78
C LEU A 54 -8.24 -2.78 6.87
N LEU A 55 -8.88 -2.36 5.78
CA LEU A 55 -10.34 -2.19 5.71
C LEU A 55 -11.07 -3.52 5.96
N LYS A 56 -10.64 -4.61 5.35
CA LYS A 56 -11.22 -5.95 5.56
C LYS A 56 -10.96 -6.46 6.97
N ALA A 57 -9.76 -6.23 7.50
CA ALA A 57 -9.42 -6.60 8.87
C ALA A 57 -10.34 -5.88 9.87
N PHE A 58 -10.48 -4.57 9.74
CA PHE A 58 -11.34 -3.75 10.58
C PHE A 58 -12.81 -4.20 10.49
N SER A 59 -13.36 -4.33 9.28
CA SER A 59 -14.76 -4.72 9.06
C SER A 59 -15.08 -6.13 9.54
N SER A 60 -14.08 -7.01 9.66
CA SER A 60 -14.24 -8.39 10.09
C SER A 60 -14.03 -8.59 11.59
N LEU A 61 -13.59 -7.58 12.34
CA LEU A 61 -13.32 -7.69 13.79
C LEU A 61 -14.52 -8.18 14.59
N SER A 62 -15.74 -7.74 14.25
CA SER A 62 -16.97 -8.15 14.91
C SER A 62 -17.28 -9.66 14.79
N ARG A 63 -16.62 -10.34 13.86
CA ARG A 63 -16.78 -11.79 13.60
C ARG A 63 -15.67 -12.63 14.24
N VAL A 64 -14.66 -11.98 14.82
CA VAL A 64 -13.54 -12.67 15.48
C VAL A 64 -13.98 -13.09 16.87
N VAL A 65 -14.29 -14.37 17.05
CA VAL A 65 -14.79 -14.94 18.32
C VAL A 65 -13.65 -15.46 19.20
N GLN A 66 -12.47 -15.69 18.64
CA GLN A 66 -11.32 -16.26 19.35
C GLN A 66 -10.18 -15.26 19.47
N ALA A 67 -9.43 -15.33 20.57
CA ALA A 67 -8.17 -14.61 20.70
C ALA A 67 -7.22 -15.08 19.58
N MET A 68 -6.92 -14.19 18.64
CA MET A 68 -6.00 -14.44 17.52
C MET A 68 -4.76 -13.57 17.68
N ASN A 69 -3.61 -14.10 17.26
CA ASN A 69 -2.42 -13.29 17.11
C ASN A 69 -2.68 -12.26 16.00
N ALA A 70 -2.56 -10.96 16.32
CA ALA A 70 -2.84 -9.86 15.39
C ALA A 70 -1.99 -9.95 14.12
N LYS A 71 -0.70 -10.31 14.25
CA LYS A 71 0.20 -10.52 13.10
C LYS A 71 -0.37 -11.58 12.15
N SER A 72 -0.66 -12.79 12.65
CA SER A 72 -1.17 -13.90 11.84
C SER A 72 -2.52 -13.54 11.19
N TYR A 73 -3.37 -12.79 11.90
CA TYR A 73 -4.66 -12.33 11.39
C TYR A 73 -4.50 -11.38 10.20
N LEU A 74 -3.64 -10.36 10.33
CA LEU A 74 -3.39 -9.38 9.27
C LEU A 74 -2.77 -10.03 8.03
N PHE A 75 -1.74 -10.86 8.21
CA PHE A 75 -1.09 -11.57 7.11
C PHE A 75 -2.04 -12.53 6.39
N ARG A 76 -2.96 -13.18 7.12
CA ARG A 76 -4.00 -14.03 6.53
C ARG A 76 -4.95 -13.22 5.66
N ILE A 77 -5.40 -12.05 6.11
CA ILE A 77 -6.29 -11.20 5.32
C ILE A 77 -5.55 -10.68 4.08
N ALA A 78 -4.30 -10.23 4.22
CA ALA A 78 -3.48 -9.79 3.09
C ALA A 78 -3.31 -10.90 2.04
N THR A 79 -2.94 -12.10 2.47
CA THR A 79 -2.78 -13.25 1.59
C THR A 79 -4.06 -13.58 0.83
N ASN A 80 -5.19 -13.63 1.54
CA ASN A 80 -6.48 -13.94 0.93
C ASN A 80 -6.92 -12.83 -0.04
N THR A 81 -6.75 -11.56 0.35
CA THR A 81 -7.09 -10.42 -0.51
C THR A 81 -6.26 -10.43 -1.79
N TRP A 82 -4.95 -10.67 -1.69
CA TRP A 82 -4.08 -10.79 -2.85
C TRP A 82 -4.48 -11.95 -3.77
N MET A 83 -4.77 -13.14 -3.21
CA MET A 83 -5.24 -14.27 -3.99
C MET A 83 -6.57 -14.01 -4.69
N ASP A 84 -7.48 -13.25 -4.05
CA ASP A 84 -8.74 -12.84 -4.66
C ASP A 84 -8.53 -11.83 -5.80
N HIS A 85 -7.56 -10.91 -5.67
CA HIS A 85 -7.17 -10.00 -6.75
C HIS A 85 -6.62 -10.77 -7.94
N LEU A 86 -5.73 -11.75 -7.71
CA LEU A 86 -5.20 -12.60 -8.78
C LEU A 86 -6.29 -13.43 -9.46
N ARG A 87 -7.24 -13.96 -8.68
CA ARG A 87 -8.36 -14.75 -9.24
C ARG A 87 -9.23 -13.92 -10.17
N LYS A 88 -9.41 -12.64 -9.87
CA LYS A 88 -10.18 -11.69 -10.71
C LYS A 88 -9.40 -11.29 -11.97
N LYS A 89 -8.07 -11.08 -11.86
CA LYS A 89 -7.21 -10.61 -12.97
C LYS A 89 -6.78 -11.74 -13.91
N SER A 90 -6.46 -12.93 -13.37
CA SER A 90 -5.88 -14.05 -14.11
C SER A 90 -6.16 -15.37 -13.39
N PRO A 91 -7.30 -16.01 -13.65
CA PRO A 91 -7.67 -17.27 -12.99
C PRO A 91 -6.62 -18.40 -13.14
N GLU A 92 -5.87 -18.39 -14.24
CA GLU A 92 -4.87 -19.40 -14.59
C GLU A 92 -3.63 -19.42 -13.67
N LEU A 93 -3.33 -18.30 -12.99
CA LEU A 93 -2.17 -18.20 -12.10
C LEU A 93 -2.36 -18.92 -10.75
N LEU A 94 -3.55 -19.38 -10.44
CA LEU A 94 -3.88 -20.02 -9.17
C LEU A 94 -3.75 -21.53 -9.18
N ASP A 95 -3.89 -22.16 -10.33
CA ASP A 95 -4.02 -23.62 -10.44
C ASP A 95 -2.85 -24.23 -11.22
N VAL A 96 -1.77 -24.50 -10.49
CA VAL A 96 -0.79 -25.48 -10.98
C VAL A 96 -1.01 -26.74 -10.16
N GLY A 97 -1.66 -27.72 -10.80
CA GLY A 97 -1.95 -29.02 -10.23
C GLY A 97 -0.74 -29.73 -9.64
N PRO A 98 -0.93 -30.93 -9.03
CA PRO A 98 0.13 -31.62 -8.33
C PRO A 98 1.19 -32.15 -9.30
N GLU A 99 2.22 -31.36 -9.56
CA GLU A 99 3.42 -31.82 -10.23
C GLU A 99 4.28 -32.64 -9.27
N LYS A 100 4.84 -33.77 -9.75
CA LYS A 100 5.65 -34.68 -8.95
C LYS A 100 6.84 -33.96 -8.30
N ILE A 101 7.00 -34.14 -7.00
CA ILE A 101 8.10 -33.56 -6.20
C ILE A 101 9.42 -34.19 -6.69
N PRO A 102 10.41 -33.41 -7.15
CA PRO A 102 11.75 -33.92 -7.34
C PRO A 102 12.41 -34.05 -5.97
N ASP A 103 12.89 -35.24 -5.61
CA ASP A 103 13.84 -35.41 -4.51
C ASP A 103 15.11 -34.61 -4.82
N GLY A 104 15.43 -33.62 -3.99
CA GLY A 104 16.62 -32.86 -4.26
C GLY A 104 17.01 -31.80 -3.22
N ASN A 105 18.18 -32.03 -2.67
CA ASN A 105 19.14 -31.16 -2.01
C ASN A 105 18.61 -29.87 -1.31
N LEU A 106 18.87 -29.78 -0.03
CA LEU A 106 18.73 -28.60 0.82
C LEU A 106 19.49 -27.41 0.19
N VAL A 107 18.75 -26.44 -0.33
CA VAL A 107 19.30 -25.17 -0.80
C VAL A 107 19.67 -24.34 0.44
N SER A 108 20.80 -23.64 0.40
CA SER A 108 21.21 -22.74 1.46
C SER A 108 20.17 -21.62 1.66
N TYR A 109 19.96 -21.24 2.92
CA TYR A 109 19.00 -20.21 3.30
C TYR A 109 19.30 -18.85 2.63
N SER A 110 20.56 -18.46 2.52
CA SER A 110 21.00 -17.21 1.88
C SER A 110 20.69 -17.18 0.38
N GLU A 111 20.88 -18.31 -0.33
CA GLU A 111 20.56 -18.41 -1.76
C GLU A 111 19.04 -18.31 -2.02
N VAL A 112 18.22 -18.79 -1.08
CA VAL A 112 16.78 -18.66 -1.17
C VAL A 112 16.34 -17.21 -1.05
N LEU A 113 16.90 -16.45 -0.10
CA LEU A 113 16.52 -15.07 0.13
C LEU A 113 16.81 -14.16 -1.07
N GLU A 114 18.03 -14.26 -1.64
CA GLU A 114 18.36 -13.50 -2.85
C GLU A 114 17.46 -13.86 -4.04
N SER A 115 17.16 -15.14 -4.22
CA SER A 115 16.30 -15.61 -5.32
C SER A 115 14.84 -15.17 -5.12
N VAL A 116 14.35 -15.15 -3.87
CA VAL A 116 12.96 -14.76 -3.56
C VAL A 116 12.68 -13.30 -3.96
N GLU A 117 13.61 -12.39 -3.75
CA GLU A 117 13.39 -10.97 -4.08
C GLU A 117 13.23 -10.74 -5.59
N ILE A 118 13.96 -11.49 -6.39
CA ILE A 118 13.98 -11.32 -7.85
C ILE A 118 12.91 -12.15 -8.55
N LEU A 119 12.63 -13.36 -8.06
CA LEU A 119 11.89 -14.36 -8.79
C LEU A 119 10.51 -14.70 -8.18
N ILE A 120 10.15 -14.08 -7.08
CA ILE A 120 8.89 -14.39 -6.35
C ILE A 120 7.65 -14.26 -7.26
N HIS A 121 7.66 -13.28 -8.18
CA HIS A 121 6.56 -13.00 -9.10
C HIS A 121 6.41 -14.06 -10.22
N GLN A 122 7.40 -14.93 -10.36
CA GLN A 122 7.38 -16.03 -11.31
C GLN A 122 6.83 -17.34 -10.68
N LEU A 123 6.58 -17.32 -9.36
CA LEU A 123 6.02 -18.46 -8.65
C LEU A 123 4.49 -18.45 -8.71
N PRO A 124 3.86 -19.64 -8.73
CA PRO A 124 2.43 -19.75 -8.46
C PRO A 124 2.08 -19.11 -7.12
N ALA A 125 0.93 -18.43 -7.02
CA ALA A 125 0.56 -17.60 -5.91
C ALA A 125 0.71 -18.25 -4.53
N LYS A 126 0.24 -19.50 -4.37
CA LYS A 126 0.36 -20.23 -3.09
C LYS A 126 1.80 -20.57 -2.74
N GLN A 127 2.68 -20.78 -3.73
CA GLN A 127 4.10 -21.02 -3.50
C GLN A 127 4.80 -19.73 -3.08
N ALA A 128 4.48 -18.61 -3.73
CA ALA A 128 4.98 -17.28 -3.37
C ALA A 128 4.60 -16.92 -1.92
N ALA A 129 3.32 -17.06 -1.56
CA ALA A 129 2.86 -16.80 -0.20
C ALA A 129 3.53 -17.73 0.83
N ALA A 130 3.64 -19.04 0.55
CA ALA A 130 4.22 -20.00 1.49
C ALA A 130 5.69 -19.68 1.78
N ILE A 131 6.50 -19.38 0.76
CA ILE A 131 7.92 -19.12 0.93
C ILE A 131 8.15 -17.78 1.64
N LEU A 132 7.38 -16.74 1.33
CA LEU A 132 7.46 -15.46 2.04
C LEU A 132 7.10 -15.64 3.51
N LEU A 133 5.97 -16.25 3.83
CA LEU A 133 5.53 -16.42 5.20
C LEU A 133 6.53 -17.22 6.04
N ALA A 134 6.95 -18.38 5.56
CA ALA A 134 7.82 -19.26 6.32
C ALA A 134 9.29 -18.80 6.35
N GLU A 135 9.85 -18.37 5.21
CA GLU A 135 11.29 -18.12 5.10
C GLU A 135 11.65 -16.64 5.40
N VAL A 136 10.81 -15.69 4.97
CA VAL A 136 11.08 -14.26 5.16
C VAL A 136 10.49 -13.75 6.48
N TYR A 137 9.19 -14.02 6.70
CA TYR A 137 8.47 -13.49 7.87
C TYR A 137 8.45 -14.43 9.08
N ARG A 138 9.11 -15.59 8.98
CA ARG A 138 9.37 -16.53 10.08
C ARG A 138 8.12 -17.08 10.77
N PHE A 139 7.03 -17.21 10.05
CA PHE A 139 5.88 -17.98 10.53
C PHE A 139 6.23 -19.47 10.58
N SER A 140 5.78 -20.17 11.60
CA SER A 140 5.86 -21.62 11.67
C SER A 140 5.07 -22.28 10.53
N ILE A 141 5.37 -23.54 10.22
CA ILE A 141 4.64 -24.32 9.20
C ILE A 141 3.14 -24.35 9.53
N ARG A 142 2.79 -24.50 10.80
CA ARG A 142 1.42 -24.50 11.28
C ARG A 142 0.72 -23.16 11.01
N GLU A 143 1.32 -22.03 11.44
CA GLU A 143 0.78 -20.70 11.19
C GLU A 143 0.66 -20.41 9.70
N THR A 144 1.68 -20.79 8.91
CA THR A 144 1.64 -20.66 7.46
C THR A 144 0.46 -21.45 6.87
N ALA A 145 0.20 -22.67 7.36
CA ALA A 145 -0.94 -23.47 6.92
C ALA A 145 -2.28 -22.81 7.25
N GLU A 146 -2.41 -22.26 8.44
CA GLU A 146 -3.60 -21.49 8.87
C GLU A 146 -3.81 -20.22 8.01
N ILE A 147 -2.72 -19.51 7.68
CA ILE A 147 -2.76 -18.27 6.86
C ILE A 147 -3.20 -18.59 5.43
N ILE A 148 -2.61 -19.61 4.78
CA ILE A 148 -2.86 -19.95 3.37
C ILE A 148 -4.16 -20.78 3.19
N GLY A 149 -4.73 -21.29 4.28
CA GLY A 149 -5.86 -22.23 4.22
C GLY A 149 -5.43 -23.59 3.66
N SER A 150 -4.37 -24.20 4.22
CA SER A 150 -3.81 -25.49 3.81
C SER A 150 -3.52 -26.38 5.02
N THR A 151 -2.94 -27.55 4.78
CA THR A 151 -2.40 -28.42 5.84
C THR A 151 -0.90 -28.21 5.99
N GLU A 152 -0.31 -28.60 7.11
CA GLU A 152 1.13 -28.53 7.33
C GLU A 152 1.92 -29.30 6.26
N GLY A 153 1.48 -30.51 5.90
CA GLY A 153 2.05 -31.28 4.79
C GLY A 153 1.89 -30.60 3.43
N GLY A 154 0.77 -29.91 3.23
CA GLY A 154 0.53 -29.06 2.06
C GLY A 154 1.52 -27.91 1.97
N VAL A 155 1.80 -27.24 3.08
CA VAL A 155 2.80 -26.16 3.15
C VAL A 155 4.20 -26.67 2.87
N GLN A 156 4.60 -27.80 3.46
CA GLN A 156 5.90 -28.40 3.19
C GLN A 156 6.08 -28.73 1.70
N SER A 157 5.04 -29.25 1.06
CA SER A 157 5.01 -29.50 -0.38
C SER A 157 5.10 -28.22 -1.21
N LEU A 158 4.40 -27.14 -0.81
CA LEU A 158 4.49 -25.83 -1.46
C LEU A 158 5.90 -25.25 -1.36
N LEU A 159 6.53 -25.31 -0.19
CA LEU A 159 7.90 -24.83 0.05
C LEU A 159 8.92 -25.61 -0.79
N SER A 160 8.80 -26.94 -0.84
CA SER A 160 9.69 -27.78 -1.67
C SER A 160 9.60 -27.37 -3.14
N ARG A 161 8.37 -27.24 -3.68
CA ARG A 161 8.15 -26.80 -5.05
C ARG A 161 8.63 -25.38 -5.32
N ALA A 162 8.37 -24.44 -4.41
CA ALA A 162 8.84 -23.05 -4.53
C ALA A 162 10.36 -22.98 -4.66
N ARG A 163 11.08 -23.68 -3.76
CA ARG A 163 12.55 -23.74 -3.80
C ARG A 163 13.08 -24.37 -5.10
N ALA A 164 12.45 -25.45 -5.57
CA ALA A 164 12.81 -26.10 -6.84
C ALA A 164 12.58 -25.17 -8.04
N ASN A 165 11.48 -24.43 -8.06
CA ASN A 165 11.17 -23.46 -9.11
C ASN A 165 12.15 -22.28 -9.11
N LEU A 166 12.43 -21.68 -7.96
CA LEU A 166 13.43 -20.60 -7.82
C LEU A 166 14.81 -21.02 -8.32
N LYS A 167 15.23 -22.29 -8.05
CA LYS A 167 16.50 -22.81 -8.54
C LYS A 167 16.56 -22.99 -10.06
N LYS A 168 15.42 -23.27 -10.70
CA LYS A 168 15.36 -23.47 -12.16
C LYS A 168 15.26 -22.16 -12.95
N GLN A 169 14.70 -21.11 -12.33
CA GLN A 169 14.45 -19.84 -12.98
C GLN A 169 15.73 -19.00 -12.98
N ARG A 170 16.19 -18.61 -14.17
CA ARG A 170 17.16 -17.51 -14.32
C ARG A 170 16.37 -16.22 -14.31
N ALA A 171 16.94 -15.18 -13.69
CA ALA A 171 16.34 -13.84 -13.67
C ALA A 171 15.91 -13.45 -15.09
N ALA A 172 14.62 -13.35 -15.32
CA ALA A 172 14.10 -12.73 -16.51
C ALA A 172 14.33 -11.23 -16.40
N PRO A 173 14.72 -10.52 -17.47
CA PRO A 173 14.82 -9.08 -17.41
C PRO A 173 13.46 -8.49 -17.06
N ASN A 174 13.45 -7.51 -16.16
CA ASN A 174 12.26 -6.72 -15.84
C ASN A 174 11.67 -6.23 -17.17
N LEU A 175 10.44 -6.61 -17.47
CA LEU A 175 9.72 -6.05 -18.59
C LEU A 175 9.57 -4.55 -18.32
N PRO A 176 9.97 -3.68 -19.28
CA PRO A 176 9.78 -2.25 -19.10
C PRO A 176 8.27 -1.98 -18.90
N PHE A 177 7.95 -1.20 -17.89
CA PHE A 177 6.59 -0.69 -17.71
C PHE A 177 6.18 0.01 -19.00
N GLN A 178 5.04 -0.38 -19.57
CA GLN A 178 4.46 0.35 -20.68
C GLN A 178 3.98 1.71 -20.16
N GLU A 179 4.74 2.75 -20.51
CA GLU A 179 4.41 4.12 -20.21
C GLU A 179 3.09 4.49 -20.90
N ALA A 180 2.04 4.72 -20.13
CA ALA A 180 0.82 5.29 -20.68
C ALA A 180 1.15 6.69 -21.19
N LEU A 181 1.10 6.91 -22.50
CA LEU A 181 1.41 8.20 -23.10
C LEU A 181 0.42 9.26 -22.60
N LEU A 182 0.92 10.19 -21.79
CA LEU A 182 0.15 11.35 -21.37
C LEU A 182 0.13 12.37 -22.53
N THR A 183 -1.07 12.73 -22.98
CA THR A 183 -1.22 13.73 -24.04
C THR A 183 -0.79 15.12 -23.55
N ASP A 184 -0.37 15.99 -24.46
CA ASP A 184 0.09 17.34 -24.10
C ASP A 184 -1.04 18.16 -23.45
N GLU A 185 -2.28 17.95 -23.88
CA GLU A 185 -3.46 18.55 -23.24
C GLU A 185 -3.58 18.14 -21.75
N LYS A 186 -3.44 16.85 -21.45
CA LYS A 186 -3.48 16.37 -20.06
C LYS A 186 -2.32 16.91 -19.24
N LYS A 187 -1.12 16.96 -19.81
CA LYS A 187 0.04 17.58 -19.14
C LYS A 187 -0.20 19.03 -18.79
N GLN A 188 -0.82 19.78 -19.70
CA GLN A 188 -1.13 21.19 -19.47
C GLN A 188 -2.11 21.39 -18.30
N VAL A 189 -3.15 20.57 -18.22
CA VAL A 189 -4.11 20.62 -17.09
C VAL A 189 -3.43 20.24 -15.78
N ILE A 190 -2.58 19.22 -15.77
CA ILE A 190 -1.82 18.82 -14.57
C ILE A 190 -0.88 19.96 -14.16
N GLN A 191 -0.20 20.63 -15.11
CA GLN A 191 0.67 21.76 -14.81
C GLN A 191 -0.12 22.91 -14.17
N GLN A 192 -1.27 23.27 -14.71
CA GLN A 192 -2.15 24.29 -14.12
C GLN A 192 -2.58 23.92 -12.69
N TYR A 193 -2.95 22.64 -12.48
CA TYR A 193 -3.30 22.14 -11.16
C TYR A 193 -2.13 22.28 -10.18
N MET A 194 -0.91 21.88 -10.55
CA MET A 194 0.28 22.02 -9.71
C MET A 194 0.58 23.48 -9.36
N ASP A 195 0.51 24.37 -10.36
CA ASP A 195 0.76 25.79 -10.18
C ASP A 195 -0.24 26.45 -9.22
N TYR A 196 -1.52 26.09 -9.33
CA TYR A 196 -2.56 26.57 -8.42
C TYR A 196 -2.39 26.02 -7.01
N PHE A 197 -2.06 24.71 -6.91
CA PHE A 197 -1.88 24.06 -5.62
C PHE A 197 -0.73 24.69 -4.82
N VAL A 198 0.43 24.86 -5.43
CA VAL A 198 1.62 25.45 -4.80
C VAL A 198 1.36 26.91 -4.38
N ARG A 199 0.54 27.66 -5.13
CA ARG A 199 0.17 29.05 -4.80
C ARG A 199 -0.97 29.14 -3.78
N GLY A 200 -1.61 28.04 -3.41
CA GLY A 200 -2.80 28.03 -2.57
C GLY A 200 -4.04 28.61 -3.24
N ASP A 201 -4.08 28.64 -4.58
CA ASP A 201 -5.23 29.11 -5.35
C ASP A 201 -6.28 27.98 -5.53
N PHE A 202 -6.93 27.65 -4.43
CA PHE A 202 -7.96 26.59 -4.41
C PHE A 202 -9.23 26.96 -5.18
N GLN A 203 -9.46 28.27 -5.39
CA GLN A 203 -10.59 28.71 -6.23
C GLN A 203 -10.39 28.27 -7.67
N SER A 204 -9.19 28.46 -8.23
CA SER A 204 -8.84 28.04 -9.58
C SER A 204 -8.80 26.50 -9.70
N ILE A 205 -8.29 25.79 -8.70
CA ILE A 205 -8.39 24.31 -8.66
C ILE A 205 -9.86 23.88 -8.74
N GLY A 206 -10.76 24.54 -8.00
CA GLY A 206 -12.19 24.22 -8.05
C GLY A 206 -12.83 24.37 -9.43
N GLN A 207 -12.24 25.17 -10.33
CA GLN A 207 -12.69 25.32 -11.72
C GLN A 207 -12.15 24.21 -12.63
N LEU A 208 -10.98 23.63 -12.29
CA LEU A 208 -10.42 22.49 -13.01
C LEU A 208 -11.15 21.18 -12.69
N LEU A 209 -11.80 21.06 -11.52
CA LEU A 209 -12.50 19.83 -11.14
C LEU A 209 -13.67 19.51 -12.06
N GLY A 210 -13.83 18.25 -12.42
CA GLY A 210 -15.06 17.71 -13.00
C GLY A 210 -16.22 17.75 -11.99
N GLU A 211 -17.45 17.67 -12.44
CA GLU A 211 -18.63 17.72 -11.56
C GLU A 211 -18.64 16.58 -10.54
N TYR A 212 -18.27 15.37 -10.97
CA TYR A 212 -18.21 14.14 -10.18
C TYR A 212 -16.77 13.77 -9.81
N ALA A 213 -15.86 14.74 -9.78
CA ALA A 213 -14.46 14.49 -9.40
C ALA A 213 -14.37 13.82 -8.03
N THR A 214 -13.34 13.00 -7.85
CA THR A 214 -13.03 12.39 -6.57
C THR A 214 -11.68 12.90 -6.05
N ASN A 215 -11.61 13.17 -4.76
CA ASN A 215 -10.37 13.45 -4.04
C ASN A 215 -10.21 12.42 -2.93
N GLU A 216 -9.26 11.52 -3.09
CA GLU A 216 -8.94 10.48 -2.14
C GLU A 216 -7.64 10.82 -1.41
N VAL A 217 -7.66 10.79 -0.10
CA VAL A 217 -6.46 10.76 0.74
C VAL A 217 -6.36 9.34 1.28
N VAL A 218 -5.39 8.60 0.77
CA VAL A 218 -5.26 7.15 1.06
C VAL A 218 -5.15 6.91 2.55
N GLY A 219 -5.99 6.01 3.05
CA GLY A 219 -6.08 5.66 4.47
C GLY A 219 -6.89 6.64 5.34
N GLN A 220 -7.35 7.79 4.79
CA GLN A 220 -8.13 8.77 5.53
C GLN A 220 -9.58 8.87 5.04
N GLY A 221 -9.77 9.06 3.75
CA GLY A 221 -11.10 9.20 3.20
C GLY A 221 -11.14 9.69 1.77
N MET A 222 -12.35 9.87 1.27
CA MET A 222 -12.59 10.31 -0.10
C MET A 222 -13.78 11.28 -0.16
N ASP A 223 -13.55 12.43 -0.77
CA ASP A 223 -14.61 13.36 -1.15
C ASP A 223 -15.07 13.08 -2.58
N ILE A 224 -16.38 13.08 -2.79
CA ILE A 224 -17.00 12.85 -4.09
C ILE A 224 -17.79 14.09 -4.52
N GLY A 225 -17.49 14.59 -5.71
CA GLY A 225 -18.13 15.75 -6.31
C GLY A 225 -17.43 17.07 -5.98
N ARG A 226 -17.36 17.95 -6.98
CA ARG A 226 -16.70 19.25 -6.91
C ARG A 226 -17.08 20.06 -5.68
N THR A 227 -18.36 20.08 -5.33
CA THR A 227 -18.88 20.87 -4.20
C THR A 227 -18.32 20.36 -2.87
N GLN A 228 -18.26 19.06 -2.70
CA GLN A 228 -17.77 18.43 -1.46
C GLN A 228 -16.27 18.63 -1.30
N ILE A 229 -15.50 18.41 -2.39
CA ILE A 229 -14.06 18.63 -2.42
C ILE A 229 -13.72 20.09 -2.04
N ARG A 230 -14.47 21.06 -2.60
CA ARG A 230 -14.26 22.49 -2.26
C ARG A 230 -14.57 22.81 -0.80
N LYS A 231 -15.56 22.15 -0.24
CA LYS A 231 -16.01 22.42 1.14
C LYS A 231 -15.06 21.78 2.18
N ASN A 232 -14.63 20.55 1.94
CA ASN A 232 -13.84 19.75 2.86
C ASN A 232 -12.33 19.86 2.54
N SER A 233 -11.85 19.11 1.57
CA SER A 233 -10.42 18.96 1.28
C SER A 233 -9.69 20.29 1.03
N MET A 234 -10.32 21.24 0.30
CA MET A 234 -9.67 22.53 0.01
C MET A 234 -9.59 23.44 1.24
N GLY A 235 -10.51 23.27 2.20
CA GLY A 235 -10.45 23.96 3.50
C GLY A 235 -9.21 23.52 4.29
N ASP A 236 -8.93 22.23 4.29
CA ASP A 236 -7.83 21.64 5.04
C ASP A 236 -6.45 21.93 4.38
N TRP A 237 -6.40 22.06 3.05
CA TRP A 237 -5.16 22.35 2.34
C TRP A 237 -4.62 23.78 2.60
N GLY A 238 -5.49 24.71 2.98
CA GLY A 238 -5.20 26.16 3.02
C GLY A 238 -4.02 26.58 3.91
N GLY A 239 -3.65 25.75 4.90
CA GLY A 239 -2.49 26.02 5.77
C GLY A 239 -1.21 25.26 5.37
N SER A 240 -1.31 24.24 4.52
CA SER A 240 -0.27 23.23 4.34
C SER A 240 0.61 23.42 3.11
N THR A 241 0.22 24.26 2.13
CA THR A 241 0.89 24.37 0.83
C THR A 241 2.02 25.38 0.76
N ALA A 242 2.20 26.22 1.78
CA ALA A 242 3.24 27.24 1.80
C ALA A 242 4.65 26.62 1.72
N GLY A 243 5.45 27.09 0.75
CA GLY A 243 6.82 26.61 0.56
C GLY A 243 6.94 25.27 -0.17
N LEU A 244 5.83 24.71 -0.68
CA LEU A 244 5.88 23.52 -1.50
C LEU A 244 6.33 23.84 -2.93
N SER A 245 7.00 22.87 -3.53
CA SER A 245 7.26 22.79 -4.96
C SER A 245 6.62 21.52 -5.51
N ALA A 246 6.13 21.55 -6.73
CA ALA A 246 5.52 20.41 -7.40
C ALA A 246 6.17 20.13 -8.74
N LYS A 247 6.34 18.86 -9.10
CA LYS A 247 6.79 18.44 -10.42
C LYS A 247 6.03 17.22 -10.88
N LEU A 248 5.77 17.15 -12.20
CA LEU A 248 5.26 15.95 -12.84
C LEU A 248 6.44 15.05 -13.22
N ALA A 249 6.40 13.80 -12.82
CA ALA A 249 7.42 12.80 -13.16
C ALA A 249 6.79 11.42 -13.35
N VAL A 250 7.55 10.49 -13.93
CA VAL A 250 7.17 9.07 -13.96
C VAL A 250 7.82 8.38 -12.77
N LEU A 251 7.02 7.77 -11.92
CA LEU A 251 7.48 6.97 -10.79
C LEU A 251 6.86 5.58 -10.90
N TRP A 252 7.72 4.55 -10.98
CA TRP A 252 7.28 3.15 -11.16
C TRP A 252 6.22 2.98 -12.25
N GLY A 253 6.47 3.62 -13.41
CA GLY A 253 5.63 3.53 -14.60
C GLY A 253 4.31 4.30 -14.57
N ARG A 254 4.05 5.11 -13.54
CA ARG A 254 2.87 5.99 -13.47
C ARG A 254 3.28 7.46 -13.47
N TYR A 255 2.55 8.29 -14.22
CA TYR A 255 2.66 9.74 -14.11
C TYR A 255 2.17 10.19 -12.75
N THR A 256 2.99 10.98 -12.06
CA THR A 256 2.85 11.27 -10.65
C THR A 256 3.23 12.72 -10.37
N VAL A 257 2.44 13.43 -9.60
CA VAL A 257 2.79 14.73 -9.06
C VAL A 257 3.59 14.49 -7.77
N ILE A 258 4.81 14.96 -7.75
CA ILE A 258 5.73 14.86 -6.61
C ILE A 258 5.80 16.22 -5.95
N TYR A 259 5.40 16.29 -4.69
CA TYR A 259 5.50 17.51 -3.88
C TYR A 259 6.72 17.44 -2.98
N THR A 260 7.50 18.52 -2.99
CA THR A 260 8.68 18.66 -2.14
C THR A 260 8.64 19.96 -1.37
N ARG A 261 9.27 19.99 -0.20
CA ARG A 261 9.51 21.19 0.60
C ARG A 261 11.01 21.41 0.76
N ASP A 262 11.47 22.66 0.82
CA ASP A 262 12.85 22.95 1.18
C ASP A 262 13.00 22.90 2.70
N ALA A 263 13.83 21.97 3.18
CA ALA A 263 14.15 21.80 4.59
C ALA A 263 15.42 22.57 5.00
N GLY A 264 15.92 23.51 4.16
CA GLY A 264 17.18 24.21 4.40
C GLY A 264 18.44 23.39 4.08
N SER A 265 18.35 22.08 4.12
CA SER A 265 19.41 21.14 3.71
C SER A 265 19.17 20.56 2.29
N GLY A 266 18.17 21.08 1.60
CA GLY A 266 17.71 20.63 0.29
C GLY A 266 16.26 20.14 0.29
N PRO A 267 15.74 19.73 -0.89
CA PRO A 267 14.36 19.29 -1.01
C PRO A 267 14.12 17.97 -0.27
N VAL A 268 12.99 17.91 0.43
CA VAL A 268 12.47 16.68 1.07
C VAL A 268 11.14 16.31 0.45
N LEU A 269 10.84 15.03 0.33
CA LEU A 269 9.58 14.53 -0.21
C LEU A 269 8.45 14.83 0.78
N TRP A 270 7.46 15.60 0.34
CA TRP A 270 6.29 15.95 1.16
C TRP A 270 5.09 15.05 0.88
N ASP A 271 4.75 14.85 -0.40
CA ASP A 271 3.65 13.98 -0.82
C ASP A 271 3.84 13.50 -2.25
N ILE A 272 3.11 12.46 -2.61
CA ILE A 272 2.95 11.96 -3.95
C ILE A 272 1.47 11.87 -4.25
N ALA A 273 1.06 12.39 -5.40
CA ALA A 273 -0.31 12.24 -5.86
C ALA A 273 -0.38 11.74 -7.29
N THR A 274 -1.42 10.96 -7.57
CA THR A 274 -1.81 10.64 -8.95
C THR A 274 -3.05 11.46 -9.33
N VAL A 275 -3.13 11.87 -10.60
CA VAL A 275 -4.23 12.65 -11.13
C VAL A 275 -4.73 12.04 -12.43
N GLU A 276 -6.05 12.01 -12.60
CA GLU A 276 -6.68 11.58 -13.86
C GLU A 276 -7.42 12.76 -14.48
N ILE A 277 -7.20 12.95 -15.77
CA ILE A 277 -7.79 14.04 -16.56
C ILE A 277 -8.66 13.45 -17.65
N GLU A 278 -9.90 13.91 -17.73
CA GLU A 278 -10.86 13.62 -18.79
C GLU A 278 -11.48 14.92 -19.30
N GLU A 279 -11.58 15.10 -20.61
CA GLU A 279 -12.21 16.28 -21.24
C GLU A 279 -11.69 17.62 -20.67
N GLY A 280 -10.38 17.72 -20.45
CA GLY A 280 -9.75 18.92 -19.88
C GLY A 280 -10.10 19.19 -18.40
N LYS A 281 -10.70 18.23 -17.68
CA LYS A 281 -11.06 18.33 -16.27
C LYS A 281 -10.34 17.28 -15.43
N LEU A 282 -9.99 17.65 -14.21
CA LEU A 282 -9.49 16.74 -13.20
C LEU A 282 -10.66 15.94 -12.62
N ILE A 283 -10.69 14.64 -12.89
CA ILE A 283 -11.76 13.73 -12.46
C ILE A 283 -11.39 12.89 -11.25
N ARG A 284 -10.10 12.67 -11.03
CA ARG A 284 -9.60 11.97 -9.84
C ARG A 284 -8.30 12.57 -9.37
N HIS A 285 -8.20 12.77 -8.08
CA HIS A 285 -6.97 13.06 -7.36
C HIS A 285 -6.82 12.04 -6.24
N LYS A 286 -5.64 11.43 -6.12
CA LYS A 286 -5.33 10.46 -5.07
C LYS A 286 -3.99 10.82 -4.45
N SER A 287 -3.99 11.23 -3.17
CA SER A 287 -2.82 11.61 -2.39
C SER A 287 -2.38 10.45 -1.51
N TYR A 288 -1.08 10.25 -1.39
CA TYR A 288 -0.43 9.22 -0.56
C TYR A 288 0.21 9.83 0.69
N TYR A 289 -0.23 11.01 1.09
CA TYR A 289 0.36 11.82 2.17
C TYR A 289 0.59 11.04 3.47
N PHE A 290 -0.33 10.15 3.85
CA PHE A 290 -0.27 9.34 5.05
C PHE A 290 0.32 7.94 4.85
N CYS A 291 0.77 7.60 3.65
CA CYS A 291 1.31 6.28 3.31
C CYS A 291 2.82 6.26 3.54
N ARG A 292 3.23 6.15 4.79
CA ARG A 292 4.64 6.30 5.23
C ARG A 292 5.58 5.37 4.46
N GLU A 293 5.32 4.09 4.47
CA GLU A 293 6.20 3.07 3.89
C GLU A 293 6.31 3.24 2.36
N PHE A 294 5.19 3.62 1.72
CA PHE A 294 5.15 3.98 0.31
C PHE A 294 6.00 5.22 0.00
N LEU A 295 5.90 6.26 0.82
CA LEU A 295 6.67 7.49 0.65
C LEU A 295 8.16 7.28 0.97
N GLU A 296 8.51 6.40 1.91
CA GLU A 296 9.90 6.02 2.20
C GLU A 296 10.55 5.33 0.98
N GLU A 297 9.86 4.37 0.34
CA GLU A 297 10.34 3.74 -0.90
C GLU A 297 10.44 4.76 -2.05
N ALA A 298 9.48 5.67 -2.17
CA ALA A 298 9.49 6.72 -3.18
C ALA A 298 10.64 7.73 -2.96
N ALA A 299 10.90 8.11 -1.72
CA ALA A 299 12.00 9.00 -1.38
C ALA A 299 13.36 8.36 -1.72
N ALA A 300 13.52 7.05 -1.46
CA ALA A 300 14.69 6.29 -1.84
C ALA A 300 14.87 6.23 -3.36
N GLU A 301 13.80 5.94 -4.12
CA GLU A 301 13.82 5.92 -5.59
C GLU A 301 14.20 7.29 -6.18
N LEU A 302 13.67 8.37 -5.60
CA LEU A 302 13.95 9.73 -6.02
C LEU A 302 15.30 10.27 -5.51
N SER A 303 16.01 9.52 -4.68
CA SER A 303 17.27 9.92 -4.01
C SER A 303 17.13 11.22 -3.21
N ILE A 304 16.00 11.44 -2.57
CA ILE A 304 15.74 12.58 -1.65
C ILE A 304 15.30 12.05 -0.29
N LYS A 305 15.37 12.90 0.74
CA LYS A 305 14.85 12.53 2.07
C LYS A 305 13.34 12.65 2.13
N LEU A 306 12.71 11.81 2.96
CA LEU A 306 11.31 12.00 3.31
C LEU A 306 11.19 13.16 4.31
N ASP A 307 10.17 13.98 4.15
CA ASP A 307 9.78 14.98 5.15
C ASP A 307 9.13 14.27 6.34
N THR A 308 9.86 14.24 7.47
CA THR A 308 9.39 13.64 8.72
C THR A 308 8.78 14.65 9.69
N GLU A 309 8.79 15.95 9.34
CA GLU A 309 8.21 17.03 10.14
C GLU A 309 6.77 17.38 9.71
N LYS A 310 6.13 16.46 8.99
CA LYS A 310 4.75 16.63 8.58
C LYS A 310 3.84 16.72 9.81
N ASP A 311 3.00 17.75 9.83
CA ASP A 311 1.90 17.82 10.79
C ASP A 311 0.81 16.81 10.38
N LEU A 312 0.73 15.71 11.10
CA LEU A 312 -0.25 14.66 10.91
C LEU A 312 -1.42 14.86 11.89
N PHE A 313 -2.13 16.00 11.79
CA PHE A 313 -3.26 16.33 12.66
C PHE A 313 -2.88 16.28 14.16
N GLY A 314 -1.70 16.78 14.52
CA GLY A 314 -1.19 16.80 15.90
C GLY A 314 -0.68 15.45 16.41
N GLN A 315 -0.57 14.44 15.55
CA GLN A 315 0.17 13.23 15.82
C GLN A 315 1.59 13.39 15.28
N GLU A 316 2.56 13.57 16.15
CA GLU A 316 3.96 13.50 15.77
C GLU A 316 4.23 12.12 15.14
N TRP A 317 4.92 12.12 14.03
CA TRP A 317 5.54 10.92 13.47
C TRP A 317 6.65 10.48 14.41
N GLU A 318 6.30 9.92 15.57
CA GLU A 318 7.28 9.33 16.45
C GLU A 318 8.06 8.29 15.65
N ARG A 319 9.36 8.53 15.53
CA ARG A 319 10.30 7.55 15.00
C ARG A 319 10.23 6.34 15.91
N VAL A 320 9.46 5.34 15.49
CA VAL A 320 9.56 4.00 16.07
C VAL A 320 10.86 3.38 15.55
N THR A 321 11.99 3.97 15.95
CA THR A 321 13.33 3.47 15.65
C THR A 321 13.78 2.39 16.63
N ASP A 322 12.92 1.92 17.53
CA ASP A 322 13.33 1.04 18.65
C ASP A 322 12.53 -0.26 18.78
N TYR A 323 12.01 -0.81 17.67
CA TYR A 323 11.51 -2.19 17.66
C TYR A 323 12.56 -3.18 17.16
N GLY A 324 13.72 -3.23 17.83
CA GLY A 324 14.82 -4.13 17.42
C GLY A 324 15.77 -4.51 18.51
N LYS A 325 15.51 -4.19 19.79
CA LYS A 325 16.38 -4.64 20.88
C LYS A 325 15.54 -5.09 22.07
N GLY A 326 15.45 -6.39 22.21
CA GLY A 326 15.12 -7.06 23.47
C GLY A 326 13.63 -7.38 23.65
N GLU A 327 13.30 -8.61 23.49
CA GLU A 327 13.23 -9.53 24.62
C GLU A 327 13.12 -10.95 24.10
N THR A 328 14.13 -11.71 24.44
CA THR A 328 14.12 -13.17 24.49
C THR A 328 13.05 -13.61 25.46
N PHE A 329 12.01 -14.28 24.94
CA PHE A 329 11.28 -15.30 25.70
C PHE A 329 10.99 -16.48 24.79
#